data_930997f36a51ad74cd0e6eeeb24277ae
#
_entry.id   930997f36a51ad74cd0e6eeeb24277ae
#
_cell.length_a   1.000
_cell.length_b   1.000
_cell.length_c   1.000
_cell.angle_alpha   90.00
_cell.angle_beta   90.00
_cell.angle_gamma   90.00
#
_symmetry.space_group_name_H-M   'P 1'
#
loop_
_entity.id
_entity.type
_entity.pdbx_description
1 polymer ?
#
loop_
_entity_poly.entity_id
_entity_poly.type
_entity_poly.pdbx_seq_one_letter_code
_entity_poly.pdbx_strand_id
1 'polypeptide(L)'
;KQLILDTAFLVSPVSADEARAQLIQIKNVNIFDGKNEKLSIGQDVMIEGNKISKIGKDLKADEAATVIDGEGRTLMPGLIDMHTHLMYRYGVSVMRSEFDAQAAGAAAMETLQLYMQMGYTTVRDVGGNSLGLAKNVAAGRLKGPRIYSSGGAISAISGHNDLAMFSEQPGEDVFTRRGDTLIVTGPIEAREATRKLIRGGASQIKIMVGGGVASDFDPLYADTMSEDEIRAIVDAAADFGTYACAHAYTDSSINRVLDAGGRCIEHGFLASEKTIKRMKKLGAVMSLQPYAAVEIFKQPEKLAGFNDENIRKARQVRDGADNMLKLVAKHNVDTFAGADLWQEGIITKTPEDMVVRKRWFSDVEILRQNTSYAAKWLAKSGTKNPYREGPLGVIKEGAYADMLLVDGNPVEDVSVLADWKSNIRLIVKDGEIFKNTL
;
A
#
# COMPACT_ATOMS: atom_id res chain seq x y z
N LYS A 1 31.70 -45.14 19.40
CA LYS A 1 30.66 -45.45 18.39
C LYS A 1 29.75 -44.25 18.31
N GLN A 2 29.95 -43.51 17.26
CA GLN A 2 29.33 -42.26 16.95
C GLN A 2 28.08 -42.61 16.14
N LEU A 3 26.89 -42.29 16.66
CA LEU A 3 25.64 -42.32 15.87
C LEU A 3 25.51 -40.94 15.22
N ILE A 4 25.79 -40.87 13.94
CA ILE A 4 25.43 -39.76 13.09
C ILE A 4 23.98 -40.05 12.65
N LEU A 5 23.04 -39.26 13.12
CA LEU A 5 21.68 -39.21 12.59
C LEU A 5 21.69 -38.26 11.41
N ASP A 6 21.86 -38.82 10.22
CA ASP A 6 21.54 -38.14 8.95
C ASP A 6 20.02 -38.03 8.84
N THR A 7 19.44 -36.91 9.32
CA THR A 7 18.10 -36.47 8.91
C THR A 7 18.26 -35.56 7.72
N ALA A 8 18.59 -36.08 6.56
CA ALA A 8 18.31 -35.46 5.30
C ALA A 8 16.78 -35.41 5.14
N PHE A 9 16.16 -34.26 5.41
CA PHE A 9 14.86 -33.96 4.86
C PHE A 9 15.04 -33.93 3.35
N LEU A 10 14.83 -35.05 2.70
CA LEU A 10 14.56 -35.11 1.27
C LEU A 10 13.23 -34.40 1.03
N VAL A 11 13.29 -33.07 0.86
CA VAL A 11 12.33 -32.40 0.02
C VAL A 11 12.58 -33.01 -1.36
N SER A 12 11.73 -33.95 -1.77
CA SER A 12 11.72 -34.43 -3.14
C SER A 12 11.71 -33.18 -4.02
N PRO A 13 12.66 -33.00 -4.96
CA PRO A 13 12.49 -31.98 -5.96
C PRO A 13 11.13 -32.29 -6.61
N VAL A 14 10.20 -31.34 -6.52
CA VAL A 14 9.06 -31.32 -7.43
C VAL A 14 9.70 -31.49 -8.78
N SER A 15 9.41 -32.60 -9.46
CA SER A 15 9.89 -32.87 -10.80
C SER A 15 9.65 -31.60 -11.58
N ALA A 16 10.69 -31.02 -12.13
CA ALA A 16 10.60 -30.06 -13.19
C ALA A 16 10.05 -30.80 -14.45
N ASP A 17 8.83 -31.26 -14.37
CA ASP A 17 7.99 -31.22 -15.54
C ASP A 17 8.04 -29.75 -15.94
N GLU A 18 8.56 -29.49 -17.13
CA GLU A 18 8.51 -28.16 -17.75
C GLU A 18 7.04 -27.72 -17.67
N ALA A 19 6.69 -27.00 -16.60
CA ALA A 19 5.37 -26.42 -16.47
C ALA A 19 5.29 -25.44 -17.62
N ARG A 20 4.64 -25.88 -18.74
CA ARG A 20 4.34 -24.99 -19.85
C ARG A 20 3.79 -23.73 -19.24
N ALA A 21 4.43 -22.59 -19.54
CA ALA A 21 3.98 -21.31 -19.05
C ALA A 21 2.47 -21.19 -19.31
N GLN A 22 1.71 -20.86 -18.28
CA GLN A 22 0.25 -20.72 -18.43
C GLN A 22 -0.01 -19.69 -19.54
N LEU A 23 -0.79 -20.09 -20.54
CA LEU A 23 -1.19 -19.22 -21.65
C LEU A 23 -2.64 -18.80 -21.44
N ILE A 24 -2.90 -17.50 -21.41
CA ILE A 24 -4.26 -16.94 -21.32
C ILE A 24 -4.42 -15.92 -22.44
N GLN A 25 -5.57 -15.97 -23.11
CA GLN A 25 -6.04 -14.91 -23.99
C GLN A 25 -7.29 -14.27 -23.39
N ILE A 26 -7.27 -12.96 -23.16
CA ILE A 26 -8.47 -12.18 -22.88
C ILE A 26 -8.78 -11.40 -24.15
N LYS A 27 -9.87 -11.76 -24.83
CA LYS A 27 -10.26 -11.17 -26.11
C LYS A 27 -11.43 -10.21 -25.96
N ASN A 28 -11.60 -9.33 -26.97
CA ASN A 28 -12.73 -8.42 -27.10
C ASN A 28 -12.92 -7.54 -25.87
N VAL A 29 -11.85 -6.79 -25.50
CA VAL A 29 -11.86 -5.87 -24.36
C VAL A 29 -11.56 -4.44 -24.78
N ASN A 30 -12.00 -3.46 -23.96
CA ASN A 30 -11.65 -2.06 -24.08
C ASN A 30 -10.61 -1.75 -23.02
N ILE A 31 -9.39 -1.36 -23.39
CA ILE A 31 -8.27 -1.25 -22.47
C ILE A 31 -8.10 0.16 -21.95
N PHE A 32 -8.14 0.34 -20.62
CA PHE A 32 -7.48 1.44 -19.92
C PHE A 32 -6.04 1.01 -19.60
N ASP A 33 -5.05 1.67 -20.20
CA ASP A 33 -3.65 1.26 -20.10
C ASP A 33 -2.93 1.72 -18.82
N GLY A 34 -3.64 2.40 -17.92
CA GLY A 34 -3.09 3.02 -16.71
C GLY A 34 -2.62 4.47 -16.89
N LYS A 35 -2.67 5.02 -18.11
CA LYS A 35 -2.13 6.36 -18.43
C LYS A 35 -3.04 7.24 -19.27
N ASN A 36 -3.55 6.68 -20.37
CA ASN A 36 -4.32 7.44 -21.34
C ASN A 36 -5.75 7.71 -20.86
N GLU A 37 -6.33 8.82 -21.31
CA GLU A 37 -7.71 9.19 -20.96
C GLU A 37 -8.76 8.45 -21.77
N LYS A 38 -8.33 7.84 -22.88
CA LYS A 38 -9.22 7.11 -23.80
C LYS A 38 -8.91 5.63 -23.77
N LEU A 39 -9.97 4.83 -23.79
CA LEU A 39 -9.84 3.39 -23.92
C LEU A 39 -9.35 2.99 -25.34
N SER A 40 -8.50 1.99 -25.42
CA SER A 40 -8.17 1.28 -26.65
C SER A 40 -9.25 0.23 -26.92
N ILE A 41 -10.10 0.47 -27.91
CA ILE A 41 -11.33 -0.30 -28.12
C ILE A 41 -11.06 -1.61 -28.90
N GLY A 42 -11.73 -2.70 -28.48
CA GLY A 42 -11.78 -3.99 -29.18
C GLY A 42 -10.40 -4.63 -29.32
N GLN A 43 -9.69 -4.76 -28.22
CA GLN A 43 -8.36 -5.37 -28.15
C GLN A 43 -8.42 -6.78 -27.58
N ASP A 44 -7.40 -7.57 -27.92
CA ASP A 44 -7.08 -8.84 -27.29
C ASP A 44 -5.75 -8.70 -26.54
N VAL A 45 -5.63 -9.39 -25.42
CA VAL A 45 -4.42 -9.43 -24.58
C VAL A 45 -4.00 -10.88 -24.39
N MET A 46 -2.76 -11.17 -24.75
CA MET A 46 -2.12 -12.47 -24.51
C MET A 46 -1.25 -12.39 -23.27
N ILE A 47 -1.34 -13.42 -22.44
CA ILE A 47 -0.53 -13.58 -21.24
C ILE A 47 0.26 -14.88 -21.38
N GLU A 48 1.55 -14.82 -21.10
CA GLU A 48 2.46 -15.95 -21.05
C GLU A 48 3.21 -15.95 -19.72
N GLY A 49 3.00 -16.96 -18.90
CA GLY A 49 3.46 -16.97 -17.52
C GLY A 49 2.90 -15.78 -16.77
N ASN A 50 3.77 -14.97 -16.15
CA ASN A 50 3.35 -13.82 -15.36
C ASN A 50 3.39 -12.47 -16.11
N LYS A 51 3.51 -12.49 -17.46
CA LYS A 51 3.65 -11.29 -18.29
C LYS A 51 2.58 -11.15 -19.34
N ILE A 52 2.29 -9.89 -19.68
CA ILE A 52 1.57 -9.56 -20.90
C ILE A 52 2.54 -9.75 -22.06
N SER A 53 2.30 -10.75 -22.92
CA SER A 53 3.16 -11.06 -24.05
C SER A 53 2.81 -10.28 -25.30
N LYS A 54 1.50 -10.03 -25.55
CA LYS A 54 1.05 -9.33 -26.75
C LYS A 54 -0.29 -8.61 -26.54
N ILE A 55 -0.46 -7.46 -27.19
CA ILE A 55 -1.71 -6.71 -27.26
C ILE A 55 -1.99 -6.40 -28.72
N GLY A 56 -3.23 -6.60 -29.18
CA GLY A 56 -3.62 -6.31 -30.56
C GLY A 56 -5.08 -6.65 -30.84
N LYS A 57 -5.48 -6.57 -32.10
CA LYS A 57 -6.81 -7.00 -32.54
C LYS A 57 -6.72 -8.36 -33.21
N ASP A 58 -7.77 -9.15 -33.06
CA ASP A 58 -7.95 -10.46 -33.76
C ASP A 58 -6.71 -11.37 -33.56
N LEU A 59 -6.14 -11.39 -32.34
CA LEU A 59 -5.02 -12.25 -32.02
C LEU A 59 -5.48 -13.72 -32.05
N LYS A 60 -4.70 -14.58 -32.70
CA LYS A 60 -4.95 -16.00 -32.69
C LYS A 60 -4.46 -16.62 -31.39
N ALA A 61 -5.34 -17.27 -30.65
CA ALA A 61 -4.95 -18.04 -29.46
C ALA A 61 -4.08 -19.24 -29.89
N ASP A 62 -3.14 -19.59 -29.00
CA ASP A 62 -2.54 -20.93 -29.02
C ASP A 62 -3.63 -21.97 -28.64
N GLU A 63 -3.59 -23.16 -29.20
CA GLU A 63 -4.56 -24.22 -28.88
C GLU A 63 -4.56 -24.62 -27.41
N ALA A 64 -3.44 -24.41 -26.73
CA ALA A 64 -3.27 -24.66 -25.30
C ALA A 64 -3.70 -23.48 -24.39
N ALA A 65 -4.09 -22.34 -24.97
CA ALA A 65 -4.44 -21.14 -24.21
C ALA A 65 -5.84 -21.24 -23.59
N THR A 66 -5.98 -20.77 -22.35
CA THR A 66 -7.29 -20.46 -21.76
C THR A 66 -7.81 -19.18 -22.39
N VAL A 67 -8.93 -19.27 -23.15
CA VAL A 67 -9.54 -18.13 -23.81
C VAL A 67 -10.71 -17.60 -22.98
N ILE A 68 -10.69 -16.30 -22.70
CA ILE A 68 -11.73 -15.57 -21.95
C ILE A 68 -12.27 -14.48 -22.87
N ASP A 69 -13.59 -14.47 -23.13
CA ASP A 69 -14.23 -13.38 -23.86
C ASP A 69 -14.60 -12.26 -22.90
N GLY A 70 -14.04 -11.09 -23.10
CA GLY A 70 -14.32 -9.92 -22.28
C GLY A 70 -15.65 -9.22 -22.62
N GLU A 71 -16.30 -9.61 -23.75
CA GLU A 71 -17.61 -9.10 -24.18
C GLU A 71 -17.66 -7.55 -24.23
N GLY A 72 -16.57 -6.91 -24.63
CA GLY A 72 -16.47 -5.45 -24.71
C GLY A 72 -16.34 -4.73 -23.38
N ARG A 73 -16.09 -5.45 -22.27
CA ARG A 73 -15.85 -4.87 -20.93
C ARG A 73 -14.52 -4.11 -20.87
N THR A 74 -14.36 -3.31 -19.81
CA THR A 74 -13.11 -2.60 -19.59
C THR A 74 -12.07 -3.49 -18.92
N LEU A 75 -10.92 -3.68 -19.57
CA LEU A 75 -9.72 -4.26 -19.00
C LEU A 75 -8.80 -3.15 -18.50
N MET A 76 -8.35 -3.23 -17.25
CA MET A 76 -7.50 -2.21 -16.63
C MET A 76 -6.40 -2.86 -15.78
N PRO A 77 -5.32 -2.13 -15.41
CA PRO A 77 -4.35 -2.63 -14.45
C PRO A 77 -5.03 -2.95 -13.12
N GLY A 78 -4.50 -3.96 -12.42
CA GLY A 78 -4.86 -4.19 -11.03
C GLY A 78 -4.60 -2.96 -10.16
N LEU A 79 -5.46 -2.70 -9.20
CA LEU A 79 -5.37 -1.57 -8.29
C LEU A 79 -4.16 -1.69 -7.35
N ILE A 80 -3.63 -0.55 -6.95
CA ILE A 80 -2.52 -0.43 -6.01
C ILE A 80 -2.96 0.44 -4.84
N ASP A 81 -2.93 -0.10 -3.62
CA ASP A 81 -3.09 0.68 -2.39
C ASP A 81 -1.72 0.97 -1.78
N MET A 82 -1.40 2.26 -1.61
CA MET A 82 -0.09 2.72 -1.17
C MET A 82 0.00 2.99 0.34
N HIS A 83 -1.07 2.70 1.09
CA HIS A 83 -1.08 2.87 2.55
C HIS A 83 -1.93 1.80 3.21
N THR A 84 -1.30 0.68 3.53
CA THR A 84 -1.98 -0.44 4.18
C THR A 84 -1.30 -0.83 5.49
N HIS A 85 -2.06 -1.53 6.34
CA HIS A 85 -1.61 -2.11 7.60
C HIS A 85 -2.09 -3.57 7.66
N LEU A 86 -1.42 -4.46 6.91
CA LEU A 86 -1.87 -5.84 6.71
C LEU A 86 -1.98 -6.64 8.00
N MET A 87 -1.14 -6.32 8.99
CA MET A 87 -1.09 -6.99 10.29
C MET A 87 -2.12 -6.45 11.30
N TYR A 88 -2.83 -5.35 10.96
CA TYR A 88 -3.77 -4.67 11.86
C TYR A 88 -5.21 -4.97 11.44
N ARG A 89 -5.70 -6.17 11.78
CA ARG A 89 -7.05 -6.61 11.41
C ARG A 89 -8.12 -6.15 12.39
N TYR A 90 -7.75 -5.94 13.64
CA TYR A 90 -8.65 -5.62 14.74
C TYR A 90 -8.30 -4.28 15.38
N GLY A 91 -9.18 -3.72 16.20
CA GLY A 91 -8.91 -2.48 16.92
C GLY A 91 -7.69 -2.59 17.84
N VAL A 92 -7.00 -1.48 18.07
CA VAL A 92 -5.76 -1.41 18.89
C VAL A 92 -5.92 -2.08 20.25
N SER A 93 -7.06 -1.90 20.92
CA SER A 93 -7.34 -2.49 22.24
C SER A 93 -7.31 -4.03 22.20
N VAL A 94 -7.92 -4.64 21.19
CA VAL A 94 -7.91 -6.10 21.00
C VAL A 94 -6.50 -6.60 20.70
N MET A 95 -5.81 -5.93 19.77
CA MET A 95 -4.45 -6.30 19.39
C MET A 95 -3.45 -6.14 20.54
N ARG A 96 -3.69 -5.21 21.46
CA ARG A 96 -2.85 -5.01 22.66
C ARG A 96 -3.02 -6.15 23.67
N SER A 97 -4.22 -6.67 23.84
CA SER A 97 -4.53 -7.63 24.91
C SER A 97 -4.35 -9.11 24.53
N GLU A 98 -4.60 -9.47 23.27
CA GLU A 98 -4.78 -10.89 22.91
C GLU A 98 -3.99 -11.32 21.66
N PHE A 99 -3.31 -10.41 20.97
CA PHE A 99 -2.69 -10.70 19.69
C PHE A 99 -1.17 -10.88 19.79
N ASP A 100 -0.73 -12.12 19.76
CA ASP A 100 0.66 -12.45 19.48
C ASP A 100 0.98 -12.40 17.96
N ALA A 101 2.23 -12.68 17.59
CA ALA A 101 2.66 -12.65 16.20
C ALA A 101 1.96 -13.72 15.33
N GLN A 102 1.53 -14.84 15.92
CA GLN A 102 0.85 -15.92 15.20
C GLN A 102 -0.59 -15.53 14.89
N ALA A 103 -1.30 -14.99 15.87
CA ALA A 103 -2.66 -14.48 15.70
C ALA A 103 -2.70 -13.33 14.68
N ALA A 104 -1.75 -12.40 14.77
CA ALA A 104 -1.64 -11.30 13.79
C ALA A 104 -1.38 -11.82 12.37
N GLY A 105 -0.49 -12.82 12.21
CA GLY A 105 -0.20 -13.47 10.93
C GLY A 105 -1.41 -14.21 10.36
N ALA A 106 -2.16 -14.93 11.19
CA ALA A 106 -3.38 -15.62 10.77
C ALA A 106 -4.45 -14.62 10.28
N ALA A 107 -4.70 -13.55 11.04
CA ALA A 107 -5.64 -12.50 10.66
C ALA A 107 -5.22 -11.77 9.37
N ALA A 108 -3.92 -11.58 9.15
CA ALA A 108 -3.40 -10.98 7.93
C ALA A 108 -3.70 -11.79 6.67
N MET A 109 -3.85 -13.11 6.77
CA MET A 109 -4.25 -13.95 5.64
C MET A 109 -5.62 -13.59 5.10
N GLU A 110 -6.59 -13.29 5.96
CA GLU A 110 -7.91 -12.80 5.55
C GLU A 110 -7.80 -11.43 4.88
N THR A 111 -6.95 -10.57 5.42
CA THR A 111 -6.68 -9.24 4.86
C THR A 111 -6.14 -9.34 3.44
N LEU A 112 -5.19 -10.24 3.16
CA LEU A 112 -4.67 -10.48 1.80
C LEU A 112 -5.78 -10.88 0.84
N GLN A 113 -6.67 -11.80 1.25
CA GLN A 113 -7.79 -12.25 0.41
C GLN A 113 -8.80 -11.12 0.14
N LEU A 114 -9.09 -10.27 1.14
CA LEU A 114 -9.97 -9.13 0.96
C LEU A 114 -9.41 -8.12 -0.04
N TYR A 115 -8.12 -7.76 0.06
CA TYR A 115 -7.47 -6.87 -0.92
C TYR A 115 -7.57 -7.44 -2.34
N MET A 116 -7.28 -8.73 -2.51
CA MET A 116 -7.43 -9.37 -3.83
C MET A 116 -8.87 -9.32 -4.35
N GLN A 117 -9.86 -9.63 -3.51
CA GLN A 117 -11.28 -9.59 -3.91
C GLN A 117 -11.74 -8.19 -4.32
N MET A 118 -11.22 -7.14 -3.67
CA MET A 118 -11.47 -5.74 -4.01
C MET A 118 -10.71 -5.26 -5.25
N GLY A 119 -9.89 -6.13 -5.89
CA GLY A 119 -9.12 -5.80 -7.10
C GLY A 119 -7.75 -5.17 -6.85
N TYR A 120 -7.30 -5.07 -5.61
CA TYR A 120 -5.94 -4.61 -5.30
C TYR A 120 -4.94 -5.76 -5.48
N THR A 121 -4.22 -5.73 -6.58
CA THR A 121 -3.19 -6.74 -6.91
C THR A 121 -1.82 -6.39 -6.34
N THR A 122 -1.65 -5.18 -5.85
CA THR A 122 -0.42 -4.68 -5.22
C THR A 122 -0.77 -3.77 -4.03
N VAL A 123 -0.02 -3.90 -2.94
CA VAL A 123 -0.14 -3.05 -1.76
C VAL A 123 1.23 -2.58 -1.27
N ARG A 124 1.30 -1.36 -0.75
CA ARG A 124 2.43 -0.87 0.03
C ARG A 124 2.03 -0.85 1.51
N ASP A 125 2.63 -1.75 2.27
CA ASP A 125 2.39 -1.90 3.70
C ASP A 125 3.35 -1.01 4.48
N VAL A 126 2.80 -0.09 5.27
CA VAL A 126 3.55 1.00 5.92
C VAL A 126 3.46 0.97 7.45
N GLY A 127 3.37 -0.20 8.01
CA GLY A 127 3.37 -0.45 9.45
C GLY A 127 2.68 -1.75 9.80
N GLY A 128 3.17 -2.38 10.86
CA GLY A 128 2.89 -3.78 11.14
C GLY A 128 3.88 -4.71 10.41
N ASN A 129 4.51 -5.62 11.13
CA ASN A 129 5.64 -6.41 10.64
C ASN A 129 5.23 -7.46 9.60
N SER A 130 4.90 -7.03 8.38
CA SER A 130 4.49 -7.88 7.26
C SER A 130 5.64 -8.46 6.42
N LEU A 131 6.91 -8.33 6.85
CA LEU A 131 8.08 -8.82 6.09
C LEU A 131 8.01 -10.32 5.78
N GLY A 132 7.50 -11.11 6.72
CA GLY A 132 7.29 -12.55 6.52
C GLY A 132 6.23 -12.83 5.46
N LEU A 133 5.12 -12.11 5.47
CA LEU A 133 4.07 -12.21 4.44
C LEU A 133 4.61 -11.84 3.07
N ALA A 134 5.30 -10.70 2.95
CA ALA A 134 5.87 -10.23 1.70
C ALA A 134 6.81 -11.27 1.06
N LYS A 135 7.70 -11.89 1.87
CA LYS A 135 8.59 -12.96 1.40
C LYS A 135 7.83 -14.19 0.89
N ASN A 136 6.77 -14.60 1.60
CA ASN A 136 6.03 -15.80 1.22
C ASN A 136 5.13 -15.56 0.01
N VAL A 137 4.54 -14.37 -0.14
CA VAL A 137 3.80 -13.98 -1.36
C VAL A 137 4.75 -13.89 -2.56
N ALA A 138 5.90 -13.23 -2.40
CA ALA A 138 6.89 -13.11 -3.48
C ALA A 138 7.47 -14.47 -3.93
N ALA A 139 7.53 -15.44 -3.02
CA ALA A 139 7.98 -16.80 -3.31
C ALA A 139 6.85 -17.74 -3.81
N GLY A 140 5.62 -17.21 -4.04
CA GLY A 140 4.47 -18.00 -4.48
C GLY A 140 3.89 -18.98 -3.44
N ARG A 141 4.36 -18.93 -2.19
CA ARG A 141 3.87 -19.83 -1.11
C ARG A 141 2.52 -19.38 -0.55
N LEU A 142 2.23 -18.09 -0.63
CA LEU A 142 0.96 -17.50 -0.21
C LEU A 142 0.32 -16.77 -1.38
N LYS A 143 -0.99 -16.97 -1.55
CA LYS A 143 -1.80 -16.22 -2.50
C LYS A 143 -2.21 -14.88 -1.89
N GLY A 144 -1.97 -13.79 -2.60
CA GLY A 144 -2.29 -12.43 -2.16
C GLY A 144 -1.75 -11.37 -3.12
N PRO A 145 -1.98 -10.09 -2.83
CA PRO A 145 -1.41 -8.99 -3.61
C PRO A 145 0.12 -8.99 -3.49
N ARG A 146 0.81 -8.37 -4.43
CA ARG A 146 2.24 -8.05 -4.29
C ARG A 146 2.41 -7.11 -3.10
N ILE A 147 3.36 -7.40 -2.21
CA ILE A 147 3.54 -6.63 -0.98
C ILE A 147 4.87 -5.88 -1.01
N TYR A 148 4.79 -4.55 -0.93
CA TYR A 148 5.93 -3.67 -0.66
C TYR A 148 5.92 -3.33 0.84
N SER A 149 6.61 -4.09 1.65
CA SER A 149 6.59 -3.93 3.10
C SER A 149 7.66 -2.98 3.60
N SER A 150 7.31 -2.09 4.54
CA SER A 150 8.27 -1.33 5.34
C SER A 150 8.82 -2.15 6.53
N GLY A 151 8.17 -3.26 6.87
CA GLY A 151 8.28 -3.84 8.20
C GLY A 151 7.63 -2.93 9.23
N GLY A 152 8.15 -2.90 10.44
CA GLY A 152 7.66 -2.00 11.49
C GLY A 152 7.92 -0.54 11.16
N ALA A 153 7.09 0.34 11.71
CA ALA A 153 7.32 1.78 11.64
C ALA A 153 8.38 2.21 12.67
N ILE A 154 9.23 3.17 12.31
CA ILE A 154 10.17 3.78 13.26
C ILE A 154 9.49 4.99 13.89
N SER A 155 9.46 5.05 15.23
CA SER A 155 8.89 6.12 16.02
C SER A 155 9.80 6.51 17.19
N ALA A 156 9.49 7.64 17.81
CA ALA A 156 10.11 8.05 19.06
C ALA A 156 9.22 7.70 20.26
N ILE A 157 9.76 7.76 21.46
CA ILE A 157 8.98 7.68 22.72
C ILE A 157 7.91 8.77 22.69
N SER A 158 6.68 8.44 23.05
CA SER A 158 5.50 9.31 22.95
C SER A 158 5.22 9.82 21.53
N GLY A 159 5.76 9.17 20.51
CA GLY A 159 5.45 9.46 19.12
C GLY A 159 4.25 8.67 18.60
N HIS A 160 3.80 9.01 17.39
CA HIS A 160 2.73 8.24 16.76
C HIS A 160 3.15 6.77 16.62
N ASN A 161 2.20 5.86 16.94
CA ASN A 161 2.44 4.41 16.98
C ASN A 161 3.37 3.92 18.13
N ASP A 162 3.73 4.79 19.08
CA ASP A 162 4.17 4.35 20.42
C ASP A 162 2.92 4.02 21.23
N LEU A 163 2.63 2.74 21.37
CA LEU A 163 1.41 2.25 22.01
C LEU A 163 1.67 1.72 23.43
N ALA A 164 2.87 1.97 23.98
CA ALA A 164 3.22 1.59 25.34
C ALA A 164 2.39 2.39 26.35
N MET A 165 1.96 1.73 27.42
CA MET A 165 1.33 2.39 28.57
C MET A 165 2.41 3.06 29.40
N PHE A 166 2.05 4.08 30.19
CA PHE A 166 3.00 4.79 31.07
C PHE A 166 3.78 3.86 32.00
N SER A 167 3.18 2.75 32.41
CA SER A 167 3.81 1.75 33.29
C SER A 167 4.75 0.78 32.57
N GLU A 168 4.75 0.77 31.24
CA GLU A 168 5.60 -0.10 30.42
C GLU A 168 6.90 0.63 30.04
N GLN A 169 8.01 -0.09 30.02
CA GLN A 169 9.25 0.47 29.48
C GLN A 169 9.21 0.45 27.94
N PRO A 170 9.94 1.35 27.26
CA PRO A 170 10.08 1.31 25.82
C PRO A 170 10.50 -0.10 25.34
N GLY A 171 9.74 -0.67 24.43
CA GLY A 171 9.97 -2.01 23.88
C GLY A 171 9.28 -3.16 24.62
N GLU A 172 8.59 -2.93 25.71
CA GLU A 172 7.87 -3.96 26.47
C GLU A 172 6.45 -4.20 25.96
N ASP A 173 5.85 -3.22 25.28
CA ASP A 173 4.51 -3.38 24.70
C ASP A 173 4.47 -4.44 23.57
N VAL A 174 3.28 -4.98 23.34
CA VAL A 174 3.10 -6.06 22.38
C VAL A 174 3.46 -5.68 20.93
N PHE A 175 3.25 -4.44 20.52
CA PHE A 175 3.52 -3.98 19.16
C PHE A 175 5.02 -3.89 18.91
N THR A 176 5.78 -3.35 19.86
CA THR A 176 7.24 -3.31 19.76
C THR A 176 7.85 -4.71 19.81
N ARG A 177 7.35 -5.60 20.69
CA ARG A 177 7.82 -7.00 20.77
C ARG A 177 7.55 -7.79 19.48
N ARG A 178 6.45 -7.53 18.77
CA ARG A 178 6.16 -8.12 17.46
C ARG A 178 7.00 -7.50 16.33
N GLY A 179 7.62 -6.35 16.58
CA GLY A 179 8.34 -5.57 15.58
C GLY A 179 7.42 -4.76 14.67
N ASP A 180 6.20 -4.45 15.11
CA ASP A 180 5.26 -3.59 14.40
C ASP A 180 5.69 -2.13 14.47
N THR A 181 6.37 -1.77 15.58
CA THR A 181 7.00 -0.47 15.82
C THR A 181 8.42 -0.68 16.32
N LEU A 182 9.33 0.21 15.96
CA LEU A 182 10.67 0.32 16.50
C LEU A 182 10.80 1.70 17.15
N ILE A 183 10.88 1.76 18.47
CA ILE A 183 11.07 3.00 19.22
C ILE A 183 12.56 3.31 19.25
N VAL A 184 12.93 4.52 18.87
CA VAL A 184 14.32 4.99 18.80
C VAL A 184 14.50 6.31 19.55
N THR A 185 15.71 6.52 20.07
CA THR A 185 16.13 7.76 20.70
C THR A 185 17.48 8.17 20.12
N GLY A 186 17.45 9.18 19.27
CA GLY A 186 18.64 9.74 18.64
C GLY A 186 19.03 9.08 17.30
N PRO A 187 19.92 9.73 16.55
CA PRO A 187 20.24 9.38 15.17
C PRO A 187 20.98 8.05 15.03
N ILE A 188 21.66 7.56 16.06
CA ILE A 188 22.39 6.28 16.02
C ILE A 188 21.37 5.14 15.98
N GLU A 189 20.42 5.12 16.91
CA GLU A 189 19.38 4.09 16.98
C GLU A 189 18.45 4.16 15.77
N ALA A 190 18.12 5.36 15.31
CA ALA A 190 17.32 5.58 14.09
C ALA A 190 17.98 4.94 12.85
N ARG A 191 19.30 5.10 12.70
CA ARG A 191 20.09 4.46 11.64
C ARG A 191 20.15 2.94 11.80
N GLU A 192 20.32 2.45 13.01
CA GLU A 192 20.35 1.01 13.33
C GLU A 192 19.01 0.37 12.99
N ALA A 193 17.91 0.95 13.45
CA ALA A 193 16.55 0.48 13.15
C ALA A 193 16.30 0.39 11.64
N THR A 194 16.68 1.44 10.90
CA THR A 194 16.58 1.47 9.42
C THR A 194 17.32 0.30 8.78
N ARG A 195 18.59 0.09 9.14
CA ARG A 195 19.42 -1.01 8.61
C ARG A 195 18.88 -2.38 8.99
N LYS A 196 18.30 -2.53 10.19
CA LYS A 196 17.63 -3.75 10.65
C LYS A 196 16.43 -4.08 9.77
N LEU A 197 15.56 -3.11 9.48
CA LEU A 197 14.40 -3.31 8.61
C LEU A 197 14.82 -3.66 7.18
N ILE A 198 15.82 -2.96 6.61
CA ILE A 198 16.36 -3.25 5.27
C ILE A 198 16.98 -4.66 5.22
N ARG A 199 17.72 -5.09 6.24
CA ARG A 199 18.23 -6.46 6.37
C ARG A 199 17.10 -7.47 6.42
N GLY A 200 15.97 -7.09 7.05
CA GLY A 200 14.75 -7.91 7.10
C GLY A 200 14.05 -8.08 5.75
N GLY A 201 14.37 -7.22 4.76
CA GLY A 201 13.77 -7.24 3.42
C GLY A 201 12.77 -6.11 3.17
N ALA A 202 12.80 -5.05 3.98
CA ALA A 202 11.96 -3.87 3.75
C ALA A 202 12.25 -3.25 2.38
N SER A 203 11.19 -2.93 1.64
CA SER A 203 11.26 -2.27 0.33
C SER A 203 11.33 -0.74 0.43
N GLN A 204 10.84 -0.18 1.51
CA GLN A 204 10.92 1.23 1.93
C GLN A 204 10.90 1.29 3.46
N ILE A 205 11.07 2.49 4.02
CA ILE A 205 11.03 2.73 5.47
C ILE A 205 9.84 3.62 5.80
N LYS A 206 9.09 3.30 6.86
CA LYS A 206 8.04 4.16 7.43
C LYS A 206 8.55 4.81 8.71
N ILE A 207 8.34 6.12 8.85
CA ILE A 207 8.67 6.89 10.04
C ILE A 207 7.47 7.70 10.53
N MET A 208 7.40 7.91 11.84
CA MET A 208 6.35 8.68 12.51
C MET A 208 6.96 9.98 13.03
N VAL A 209 6.78 11.08 12.28
CA VAL A 209 7.49 12.35 12.55
C VAL A 209 6.66 13.32 13.39
N GLY A 210 5.35 13.28 13.20
CA GLY A 210 4.40 14.11 13.94
C GLY A 210 3.40 13.28 14.72
N GLY A 211 2.57 13.95 15.54
CA GLY A 211 1.47 13.30 16.24
C GLY A 211 0.39 12.80 15.29
N GLY A 212 -0.40 11.82 15.73
CA GLY A 212 -1.44 11.18 14.95
C GLY A 212 -2.75 10.96 15.73
N VAL A 213 -3.79 10.51 15.00
CA VAL A 213 -5.13 10.37 15.56
C VAL A 213 -5.28 9.12 16.43
N ALA A 214 -4.69 8.00 16.02
CA ALA A 214 -4.97 6.68 16.60
C ALA A 214 -4.11 6.31 17.83
N SER A 215 -3.22 7.19 18.28
CA SER A 215 -2.39 7.02 19.48
C SER A 215 -2.73 8.05 20.55
N ASP A 216 -2.33 7.79 21.79
CA ASP A 216 -2.85 8.53 22.96
C ASP A 216 -1.96 9.71 23.38
N PHE A 217 -0.62 9.62 23.23
CA PHE A 217 0.33 10.53 23.88
C PHE A 217 1.02 11.53 22.94
N ASP A 218 0.58 11.62 21.69
CA ASP A 218 1.15 12.39 20.61
C ASP A 218 0.13 13.42 20.05
N PRO A 219 0.01 14.60 20.65
CA PRO A 219 -0.87 15.64 20.10
C PRO A 219 -0.46 16.03 18.68
N LEU A 220 -1.43 16.38 17.82
CA LEU A 220 -1.21 16.60 16.37
C LEU A 220 -0.12 17.64 16.05
N TYR A 221 0.12 18.59 16.96
CA TYR A 221 1.14 19.63 16.80
C TYR A 221 2.55 19.18 17.21
N ALA A 222 2.68 18.01 17.83
CA ALA A 222 3.98 17.54 18.32
C ALA A 222 4.85 17.08 17.15
N ASP A 223 6.08 17.59 17.12
CA ASP A 223 7.15 17.07 16.28
C ASP A 223 7.95 16.07 17.09
N THR A 224 7.63 14.79 16.96
CA THR A 224 8.13 13.74 17.86
C THR A 224 9.53 13.24 17.50
N MET A 225 9.97 13.42 16.26
CA MET A 225 11.35 13.13 15.84
C MET A 225 12.13 14.40 15.52
N SER A 226 13.39 14.44 15.92
CA SER A 226 14.32 15.51 15.55
C SER A 226 14.72 15.43 14.07
N GLU A 227 15.21 16.54 13.51
CA GLU A 227 15.69 16.53 12.12
C GLU A 227 16.86 15.57 11.94
N ASP A 228 17.76 15.44 12.92
CA ASP A 228 18.91 14.55 12.87
C ASP A 228 18.50 13.06 12.84
N GLU A 229 17.47 12.69 13.60
CA GLU A 229 16.91 11.32 13.55
C GLU A 229 16.31 11.02 12.17
N ILE A 230 15.50 11.94 11.65
CA ILE A 230 14.90 11.80 10.31
C ILE A 230 15.98 11.71 9.25
N ARG A 231 16.98 12.58 9.30
CA ARG A 231 18.13 12.58 8.36
C ARG A 231 18.90 11.26 8.42
N ALA A 232 19.16 10.73 9.62
CA ALA A 232 19.85 9.46 9.80
C ALA A 232 19.10 8.29 9.13
N ILE A 233 17.75 8.32 9.17
CA ILE A 233 16.90 7.32 8.51
C ILE A 233 16.91 7.53 6.98
N VAL A 234 16.71 8.76 6.52
CA VAL A 234 16.66 9.09 5.08
C VAL A 234 17.97 8.73 4.40
N ASP A 235 19.11 9.10 4.99
CA ASP A 235 20.45 8.79 4.48
C ASP A 235 20.68 7.27 4.45
N ALA A 236 20.35 6.58 5.56
CA ALA A 236 20.51 5.13 5.62
C ALA A 236 19.63 4.39 4.59
N ALA A 237 18.40 4.86 4.33
CA ALA A 237 17.55 4.30 3.28
C ALA A 237 18.14 4.56 1.89
N ALA A 238 18.64 5.77 1.63
CA ALA A 238 19.28 6.17 0.38
C ALA A 238 20.57 5.37 0.10
N ASP A 239 21.40 5.09 1.13
CA ASP A 239 22.60 4.24 1.02
C ASP A 239 22.29 2.85 0.46
N PHE A 240 21.08 2.34 0.71
CA PHE A 240 20.59 1.06 0.19
C PHE A 240 19.71 1.20 -1.07
N GLY A 241 19.61 2.40 -1.64
CA GLY A 241 18.88 2.67 -2.87
C GLY A 241 17.36 2.61 -2.73
N THR A 242 16.84 2.94 -1.54
CA THR A 242 15.40 3.05 -1.28
C THR A 242 15.05 4.38 -0.61
N TYR A 243 13.84 4.54 -0.08
CA TYR A 243 13.34 5.79 0.47
C TYR A 243 12.63 5.59 1.82
N ALA A 244 12.44 6.70 2.55
CA ALA A 244 11.57 6.76 3.70
C ALA A 244 10.28 7.52 3.37
N CYS A 245 9.13 7.05 3.90
CA CYS A 245 7.85 7.75 3.91
C CYS A 245 7.48 8.13 5.34
N ALA A 246 6.93 9.34 5.51
CA ALA A 246 6.75 9.96 6.81
C ALA A 246 5.28 10.27 7.11
N HIS A 247 4.76 9.73 8.21
CA HIS A 247 3.54 10.23 8.82
C HIS A 247 3.78 11.65 9.34
N ALA A 248 3.05 12.62 8.83
CA ALA A 248 3.14 14.02 9.23
C ALA A 248 1.86 14.76 8.83
N TYR A 249 1.27 15.52 9.76
CA TYR A 249 0.06 16.30 9.46
C TYR A 249 0.34 17.78 9.24
N THR A 250 1.24 18.36 10.03
CA THR A 250 1.44 19.81 10.16
C THR A 250 2.54 20.36 9.26
N ASP A 251 2.52 21.66 9.04
CA ASP A 251 3.62 22.35 8.35
C ASP A 251 4.98 22.07 8.98
N SER A 252 5.04 22.07 10.31
CA SER A 252 6.29 21.86 11.06
C SER A 252 6.87 20.48 10.77
N SER A 253 6.08 19.42 11.01
CA SER A 253 6.53 18.04 10.80
C SER A 253 6.86 17.75 9.33
N ILE A 254 6.05 18.24 8.38
CA ILE A 254 6.32 18.07 6.94
C ILE A 254 7.62 18.79 6.55
N ASN A 255 7.80 20.05 6.96
CA ASN A 255 8.99 20.80 6.60
C ASN A 255 10.26 20.18 7.20
N ARG A 256 10.20 19.63 8.41
CA ARG A 256 11.30 18.88 9.04
C ARG A 256 11.72 17.66 8.21
N VAL A 257 10.74 16.91 7.66
CA VAL A 257 11.02 15.80 6.73
C VAL A 257 11.70 16.31 5.46
N LEU A 258 11.19 17.40 4.87
CA LEU A 258 11.73 17.97 3.63
C LEU A 258 13.15 18.50 3.83
N ASP A 259 13.45 19.12 4.97
CA ASP A 259 14.78 19.65 5.37
C ASP A 259 15.78 18.50 5.58
N ALA A 260 15.32 17.39 6.15
CA ALA A 260 16.11 16.16 6.28
C ALA A 260 16.33 15.39 4.96
N GLY A 261 15.78 15.85 3.84
CA GLY A 261 15.93 15.20 2.53
C GLY A 261 14.81 14.22 2.17
N GLY A 262 13.84 13.98 3.03
CA GLY A 262 12.67 13.12 2.75
C GLY A 262 11.78 13.71 1.65
N ARG A 263 11.09 12.85 0.89
CA ARG A 263 10.26 13.26 -0.26
C ARG A 263 8.92 12.53 -0.35
N CYS A 264 8.57 11.72 0.62
CA CYS A 264 7.31 10.98 0.68
C CYS A 264 6.59 11.29 1.99
N ILE A 265 5.46 11.97 1.90
CA ILE A 265 4.63 12.38 3.04
C ILE A 265 3.33 11.58 3.01
N GLU A 266 2.99 11.01 4.14
CA GLU A 266 1.69 10.37 4.38
C GLU A 266 0.77 11.38 5.08
N HIS A 267 -0.48 11.45 4.63
CA HIS A 267 -1.56 12.28 5.17
C HIS A 267 -1.45 13.77 4.83
N GLY A 268 -0.68 14.56 5.58
CA GLY A 268 -0.47 15.99 5.34
C GLY A 268 -1.69 16.89 5.55
N PHE A 269 -2.76 16.42 6.21
CA PHE A 269 -4.08 17.05 6.22
C PHE A 269 -4.17 18.45 6.83
N LEU A 270 -3.16 18.88 7.57
CA LEU A 270 -3.08 20.22 8.18
C LEU A 270 -2.04 21.12 7.49
N ALA A 271 -1.56 20.73 6.30
CA ALA A 271 -0.56 21.49 5.56
C ALA A 271 -1.14 22.79 4.97
N SER A 272 -0.40 23.89 5.12
CA SER A 272 -0.71 25.16 4.49
C SER A 272 -0.31 25.18 3.01
N GLU A 273 -0.86 26.16 2.26
CA GLU A 273 -0.50 26.36 0.86
C GLU A 273 1.00 26.60 0.65
N LYS A 274 1.70 27.23 1.63
CA LYS A 274 3.14 27.45 1.57
C LYS A 274 3.90 26.10 1.55
N THR A 275 3.53 25.19 2.43
CA THR A 275 4.13 23.85 2.50
C THR A 275 3.81 23.03 1.27
N ILE A 276 2.57 23.04 0.77
CA ILE A 276 2.16 22.36 -0.46
C ILE A 276 2.98 22.86 -1.67
N LYS A 277 3.16 24.17 -1.82
CA LYS A 277 4.03 24.75 -2.88
C LYS A 277 5.48 24.33 -2.74
N ARG A 278 6.00 24.24 -1.51
CA ARG A 278 7.35 23.75 -1.24
C ARG A 278 7.50 22.28 -1.64
N MET A 279 6.54 21.43 -1.29
CA MET A 279 6.52 20.02 -1.70
C MET A 279 6.60 19.89 -3.22
N LYS A 280 5.73 20.64 -3.96
CA LYS A 280 5.76 20.63 -5.43
C LYS A 280 7.13 21.05 -5.97
N LYS A 281 7.72 22.12 -5.44
CA LYS A 281 9.06 22.61 -5.85
C LYS A 281 10.16 21.57 -5.65
N LEU A 282 10.07 20.77 -4.59
CA LEU A 282 11.05 19.74 -4.24
C LEU A 282 10.78 18.38 -4.90
N GLY A 283 9.69 18.23 -5.68
CA GLY A 283 9.27 16.97 -6.26
C GLY A 283 8.88 15.93 -5.19
N ALA A 284 8.41 16.39 -4.03
CA ALA A 284 7.88 15.50 -3.00
C ALA A 284 6.47 15.02 -3.37
N VAL A 285 6.13 13.81 -2.95
CA VAL A 285 4.84 13.18 -3.17
C VAL A 285 4.03 13.15 -1.88
N MET A 286 2.72 13.12 -2.03
CA MET A 286 1.79 12.94 -0.92
C MET A 286 0.91 11.72 -1.13
N SER A 287 0.88 10.84 -0.14
CA SER A 287 -0.10 9.76 -0.02
C SER A 287 -1.34 10.31 0.67
N LEU A 288 -2.48 10.21 0.01
CA LEU A 288 -3.73 10.81 0.47
C LEU A 288 -4.72 9.73 0.92
N GLN A 289 -5.40 9.96 2.05
CA GLN A 289 -6.40 9.07 2.66
C GLN A 289 -7.73 9.83 2.86
N PRO A 290 -8.35 10.35 1.77
CA PRO A 290 -9.52 11.22 1.93
C PRO A 290 -10.73 10.52 2.55
N TYR A 291 -10.98 9.23 2.27
CA TYR A 291 -12.10 8.53 2.90
C TYR A 291 -11.95 8.47 4.43
N ALA A 292 -10.77 8.13 4.93
CA ALA A 292 -10.50 8.13 6.38
C ALA A 292 -10.71 9.53 6.98
N ALA A 293 -10.13 10.56 6.37
CA ALA A 293 -10.16 11.92 6.90
C ALA A 293 -11.56 12.56 6.86
N VAL A 294 -12.33 12.37 5.78
CA VAL A 294 -13.59 13.11 5.60
C VAL A 294 -14.85 12.28 5.79
N GLU A 295 -14.79 10.95 5.68
CA GLU A 295 -15.98 10.09 5.90
C GLU A 295 -15.92 9.37 7.26
N ILE A 296 -14.82 8.70 7.59
CA ILE A 296 -14.68 8.01 8.88
C ILE A 296 -14.70 9.02 10.03
N PHE A 297 -13.96 10.13 9.91
CA PHE A 297 -13.91 11.17 10.95
C PHE A 297 -15.11 12.11 11.01
N LYS A 298 -16.19 11.82 10.28
CA LYS A 298 -17.49 12.48 10.51
C LYS A 298 -18.11 12.12 11.85
N GLN A 299 -17.91 10.87 12.28
CA GLN A 299 -18.46 10.33 13.51
C GLN A 299 -17.37 9.54 14.27
N PRO A 300 -16.31 10.24 14.72
CA PRO A 300 -15.17 9.58 15.35
C PRO A 300 -15.51 8.89 16.66
N GLU A 301 -16.60 9.31 17.32
CA GLU A 301 -17.15 8.68 18.51
C GLU A 301 -17.69 7.25 18.29
N LYS A 302 -17.88 6.85 17.03
CA LYS A 302 -18.26 5.47 16.66
C LYS A 302 -17.08 4.54 16.46
N LEU A 303 -15.86 5.07 16.47
CA LEU A 303 -14.66 4.25 16.29
C LEU A 303 -14.30 3.53 17.59
N ALA A 304 -14.23 2.21 17.49
CA ALA A 304 -13.89 1.40 18.65
C ALA A 304 -12.50 1.74 19.19
N GLY A 305 -12.41 1.97 20.50
CA GLY A 305 -11.15 2.27 21.18
C GLY A 305 -10.70 3.74 21.12
N PHE A 306 -11.48 4.64 20.51
CA PHE A 306 -11.18 6.07 20.53
C PHE A 306 -11.62 6.70 21.87
N ASN A 307 -10.70 7.40 22.52
CA ASN A 307 -10.98 8.25 23.68
C ASN A 307 -11.30 9.69 23.23
N ASP A 308 -11.60 10.57 24.18
CA ASP A 308 -11.96 11.97 23.90
C ASP A 308 -10.86 12.73 23.15
N GLU A 309 -9.58 12.42 23.42
CA GLU A 309 -8.45 13.04 22.73
C GLU A 309 -8.36 12.57 21.28
N ASN A 310 -8.52 11.26 21.01
CA ASN A 310 -8.55 10.74 19.65
C ASN A 310 -9.71 11.36 18.85
N ILE A 311 -10.89 11.50 19.47
CA ILE A 311 -12.07 12.13 18.86
C ILE A 311 -11.78 13.59 18.53
N ARG A 312 -11.14 14.36 19.44
CA ARG A 312 -10.76 15.73 19.21
C ARG A 312 -9.76 15.87 18.06
N LYS A 313 -8.72 15.02 18.03
CA LYS A 313 -7.72 14.97 16.96
C LYS A 313 -8.35 14.62 15.60
N ALA A 314 -9.24 13.63 15.55
CA ALA A 314 -9.95 13.24 14.34
C ALA A 314 -10.78 14.39 13.76
N ARG A 315 -11.49 15.16 14.60
CA ARG A 315 -12.24 16.34 14.16
C ARG A 315 -11.34 17.43 13.60
N GLN A 316 -10.17 17.68 14.21
CA GLN A 316 -9.20 18.65 13.68
C GLN A 316 -8.66 18.23 12.30
N VAL A 317 -8.34 16.94 12.11
CA VAL A 317 -7.89 16.40 10.83
C VAL A 317 -8.98 16.55 9.77
N ARG A 318 -10.22 16.16 10.08
CA ARG A 318 -11.37 16.32 9.19
C ARG A 318 -11.54 17.76 8.72
N ASP A 319 -11.48 18.71 9.65
CA ASP A 319 -11.73 20.12 9.39
C ASP A 319 -10.61 20.75 8.51
N GLY A 320 -9.38 20.22 8.57
CA GLY A 320 -8.27 20.66 7.71
C GLY A 320 -8.21 19.96 6.35
N ALA A 321 -8.70 18.73 6.28
CA ALA A 321 -8.49 17.85 5.13
C ALA A 321 -9.02 18.40 3.80
N ASP A 322 -10.25 18.93 3.75
CA ASP A 322 -10.86 19.44 2.51
C ASP A 322 -10.04 20.59 1.91
N ASN A 323 -9.56 21.52 2.76
CA ASN A 323 -8.73 22.64 2.29
C ASN A 323 -7.39 22.12 1.74
N MET A 324 -6.74 21.21 2.43
CA MET A 324 -5.46 20.63 1.98
C MET A 324 -5.62 19.89 0.65
N LEU A 325 -6.66 19.05 0.50
CA LEU A 325 -6.92 18.30 -0.73
C LEU A 325 -7.18 19.24 -1.91
N LYS A 326 -7.91 20.35 -1.72
CA LYS A 326 -8.07 21.43 -2.74
C LYS A 326 -6.73 22.04 -3.13
N LEU A 327 -5.85 22.29 -2.15
CA LEU A 327 -4.53 22.87 -2.42
C LEU A 327 -3.63 21.89 -3.18
N VAL A 328 -3.65 20.63 -2.84
CA VAL A 328 -2.89 19.58 -3.55
C VAL A 328 -3.33 19.49 -5.01
N ALA A 329 -4.63 19.44 -5.25
CA ALA A 329 -5.17 19.43 -6.62
C ALA A 329 -4.84 20.73 -7.37
N LYS A 330 -5.06 21.91 -6.76
CA LYS A 330 -4.75 23.22 -7.33
C LYS A 330 -3.29 23.37 -7.76
N HIS A 331 -2.36 22.89 -6.94
CA HIS A 331 -0.92 23.02 -7.20
C HIS A 331 -0.33 21.82 -7.93
N ASN A 332 -1.17 20.84 -8.28
CA ASN A 332 -0.76 19.63 -9.01
C ASN A 332 0.45 18.95 -8.36
N VAL A 333 0.38 18.74 -7.05
CA VAL A 333 1.41 17.98 -6.33
C VAL A 333 1.28 16.51 -6.71
N ASP A 334 2.41 15.83 -6.91
CA ASP A 334 2.39 14.41 -7.20
C ASP A 334 1.73 13.63 -6.05
N THR A 335 0.76 12.79 -6.38
CA THR A 335 -0.01 12.03 -5.39
C THR A 335 -0.22 10.59 -5.84
N PHE A 336 -0.45 9.73 -4.88
CA PHE A 336 -0.97 8.38 -5.10
C PHE A 336 -2.05 8.06 -4.05
N ALA A 337 -2.85 7.05 -4.34
CA ALA A 337 -3.91 6.62 -3.45
C ALA A 337 -3.36 5.66 -2.39
N GLY A 338 -3.86 5.81 -1.17
CA GLY A 338 -3.68 4.88 -0.07
C GLY A 338 -4.85 5.05 0.89
N ALA A 339 -5.52 3.98 1.27
CA ALA A 339 -6.79 4.13 1.98
C ALA A 339 -6.63 4.27 3.49
N ASP A 340 -5.60 3.63 4.07
CA ASP A 340 -5.37 3.59 5.53
C ASP A 340 -6.58 3.04 6.31
N LEU A 341 -7.27 2.06 5.71
CA LEU A 341 -8.42 1.39 6.28
C LEU A 341 -8.04 -0.04 6.63
N TRP A 342 -7.88 -0.34 7.91
CA TRP A 342 -7.32 -1.61 8.35
C TRP A 342 -8.22 -2.42 9.30
N GLN A 343 -9.15 -1.78 10.02
CA GLN A 343 -10.02 -2.48 10.97
C GLN A 343 -11.09 -3.32 10.27
N GLU A 344 -11.48 -4.41 10.92
CA GLU A 344 -12.67 -5.18 10.55
C GLU A 344 -13.90 -4.28 10.42
N GLY A 345 -14.71 -4.52 9.39
CA GLY A 345 -15.87 -3.69 9.06
C GLY A 345 -15.54 -2.41 8.30
N ILE A 346 -14.32 -1.90 8.38
CA ILE A 346 -13.90 -0.66 7.68
C ILE A 346 -13.07 -0.98 6.43
N ILE A 347 -12.20 -1.98 6.48
CA ILE A 347 -11.28 -2.33 5.39
C ILE A 347 -11.99 -2.57 4.05
N THR A 348 -13.20 -3.12 4.05
CA THR A 348 -14.00 -3.35 2.84
C THR A 348 -14.49 -2.06 2.17
N LYS A 349 -14.30 -0.91 2.83
CA LYS A 349 -14.58 0.43 2.30
C LYS A 349 -13.40 1.03 1.52
N THR A 350 -12.28 0.32 1.43
CA THR A 350 -11.10 0.78 0.68
C THR A 350 -11.44 1.29 -0.73
N PRO A 351 -12.26 0.62 -1.56
CA PRO A 351 -12.61 1.13 -2.88
C PRO A 351 -13.49 2.41 -2.85
N GLU A 352 -14.19 2.68 -1.76
CA GLU A 352 -14.98 3.91 -1.62
C GLU A 352 -14.09 5.17 -1.50
N ASP A 353 -12.80 5.01 -1.17
CA ASP A 353 -11.83 6.12 -1.20
C ASP A 353 -11.75 6.77 -2.59
N MET A 354 -11.85 5.98 -3.66
CA MET A 354 -11.88 6.48 -5.04
C MET A 354 -13.11 7.37 -5.29
N VAL A 355 -14.26 7.01 -4.73
CA VAL A 355 -15.50 7.81 -4.88
C VAL A 355 -15.36 9.15 -4.16
N VAL A 356 -14.79 9.16 -2.96
CA VAL A 356 -14.58 10.39 -2.20
C VAL A 356 -13.60 11.33 -2.90
N ARG A 357 -12.56 10.78 -3.58
CA ARG A 357 -11.57 11.56 -4.35
C ARG A 357 -12.18 12.37 -5.49
N LYS A 358 -13.35 11.97 -6.03
CA LYS A 358 -14.06 12.72 -7.09
C LYS A 358 -14.38 14.18 -6.71
N ARG A 359 -14.33 14.52 -5.44
CA ARG A 359 -14.50 15.90 -4.96
C ARG A 359 -13.35 16.84 -5.41
N TRP A 360 -12.18 16.28 -5.71
CA TRP A 360 -10.96 17.07 -6.00
C TRP A 360 -10.23 16.64 -7.27
N PHE A 361 -10.44 15.42 -7.75
CA PHE A 361 -9.73 14.83 -8.88
C PHE A 361 -10.70 14.26 -9.90
N SER A 362 -10.30 14.22 -11.17
CA SER A 362 -11.06 13.55 -12.24
C SER A 362 -10.96 12.03 -12.09
N ASP A 363 -11.92 11.31 -12.69
CA ASP A 363 -11.96 9.84 -12.65
C ASP A 363 -10.64 9.23 -13.19
N VAL A 364 -10.13 9.75 -14.30
CA VAL A 364 -8.84 9.30 -14.87
C VAL A 364 -7.66 9.55 -13.94
N GLU A 365 -7.63 10.72 -13.28
CA GLU A 365 -6.57 11.03 -12.33
C GLU A 365 -6.61 10.08 -11.12
N ILE A 366 -7.81 9.78 -10.63
CA ILE A 366 -8.01 8.80 -9.55
C ILE A 366 -7.53 7.40 -9.97
N LEU A 367 -7.85 6.97 -11.20
CA LEU A 367 -7.35 5.71 -11.73
C LEU A 367 -5.81 5.68 -11.80
N ARG A 368 -5.18 6.77 -12.26
CA ARG A 368 -3.72 6.89 -12.30
C ARG A 368 -3.10 6.84 -10.90
N GLN A 369 -3.73 7.50 -9.91
CA GLN A 369 -3.31 7.47 -8.51
C GLN A 369 -3.35 6.05 -7.91
N ASN A 370 -4.30 5.22 -8.35
CA ASN A 370 -4.47 3.83 -7.93
C ASN A 370 -3.73 2.82 -8.84
N THR A 371 -3.02 3.25 -9.86
CA THR A 371 -2.32 2.38 -10.82
C THR A 371 -0.92 2.93 -11.15
N SER A 372 -0.75 3.66 -12.25
CA SER A 372 0.55 4.04 -12.80
C SER A 372 1.34 5.02 -11.92
N TYR A 373 0.68 5.95 -11.20
CA TYR A 373 1.40 6.88 -10.31
C TYR A 373 1.91 6.15 -9.06
N ALA A 374 1.08 5.28 -8.48
CA ALA A 374 1.49 4.41 -7.40
C ALA A 374 2.68 3.53 -7.81
N ALA A 375 2.58 2.85 -8.97
CA ALA A 375 3.64 1.99 -9.49
C ALA A 375 4.96 2.76 -9.76
N LYS A 376 4.87 3.98 -10.31
CA LYS A 376 6.03 4.86 -10.52
C LYS A 376 6.76 5.14 -9.20
N TRP A 377 6.00 5.34 -8.11
CA TRP A 377 6.60 5.58 -6.79
C TRP A 377 7.14 4.29 -6.16
N LEU A 378 6.45 3.16 -6.28
CA LEU A 378 6.95 1.86 -5.83
C LEU A 378 8.32 1.52 -6.46
N ALA A 379 8.54 1.90 -7.72
CA ALA A 379 9.81 1.72 -8.40
C ALA A 379 10.98 2.50 -7.73
N LYS A 380 10.69 3.53 -6.90
CA LYS A 380 11.70 4.25 -6.09
C LYS A 380 12.32 3.37 -4.99
N SER A 381 11.74 2.21 -4.70
CA SER A 381 12.39 1.19 -3.87
C SER A 381 13.70 0.65 -4.49
N GLY A 382 13.96 0.94 -5.76
CA GLY A 382 15.24 0.73 -6.45
C GLY A 382 15.78 -0.69 -6.27
N THR A 383 16.94 -0.83 -5.60
CA THR A 383 17.55 -2.14 -5.34
C THR A 383 16.76 -2.99 -4.34
N LYS A 384 15.84 -2.38 -3.59
CA LYS A 384 14.95 -3.07 -2.61
C LYS A 384 13.57 -3.40 -3.18
N ASN A 385 13.32 -3.07 -4.45
CA ASN A 385 12.08 -3.47 -5.13
C ASN A 385 12.05 -5.01 -5.25
N PRO A 386 11.05 -5.69 -4.66
CA PRO A 386 10.93 -7.15 -4.72
C PRO A 386 10.42 -7.65 -6.09
N TYR A 387 9.87 -6.77 -6.93
CA TYR A 387 9.25 -7.12 -8.22
C TYR A 387 9.88 -6.29 -9.36
N ARG A 388 11.01 -6.78 -9.92
CA ARG A 388 11.83 -6.03 -10.90
C ARG A 388 11.70 -6.52 -12.32
N GLU A 389 10.99 -7.61 -12.57
CA GLU A 389 10.95 -8.26 -13.88
C GLU A 389 10.07 -7.53 -14.90
N GLY A 390 9.21 -6.62 -14.47
CA GLY A 390 8.35 -5.83 -15.35
C GLY A 390 7.68 -4.66 -14.64
N PRO A 391 7.09 -3.73 -15.40
CA PRO A 391 6.33 -2.63 -14.82
C PRO A 391 5.00 -3.11 -14.24
N LEU A 392 4.53 -2.40 -13.20
CA LEU A 392 3.23 -2.52 -12.55
C LEU A 392 2.32 -1.35 -12.94
N GLY A 393 1.02 -1.49 -12.68
CA GLY A 393 0.03 -0.42 -12.84
C GLY A 393 -0.21 0.03 -14.27
N VAL A 394 0.16 -0.78 -15.26
CA VAL A 394 -0.04 -0.50 -16.69
C VAL A 394 -0.39 -1.78 -17.47
N ILE A 395 -1.23 -1.63 -18.50
CA ILE A 395 -1.46 -2.69 -19.50
C ILE A 395 -0.57 -2.39 -20.70
N LYS A 396 0.54 -3.11 -20.80
CA LYS A 396 1.47 -3.05 -21.94
C LYS A 396 2.29 -4.33 -22.05
N GLU A 397 2.80 -4.63 -23.23
CA GLU A 397 3.71 -5.77 -23.43
C GLU A 397 4.92 -5.70 -22.51
N GLY A 398 5.28 -6.83 -21.90
CA GLY A 398 6.34 -6.97 -20.89
C GLY A 398 5.97 -6.54 -19.48
N ALA A 399 4.76 -5.98 -19.24
CA ALA A 399 4.26 -5.69 -17.91
C ALA A 399 3.85 -6.97 -17.19
N TYR A 400 3.82 -6.93 -15.85
CA TYR A 400 3.20 -8.01 -15.09
C TYR A 400 1.72 -8.16 -15.46
N ALA A 401 1.26 -9.39 -15.59
CA ALA A 401 -0.15 -9.71 -15.85
C ALA A 401 -0.98 -9.59 -14.57
N ASP A 402 -1.07 -8.36 -14.07
CA ASP A 402 -1.89 -7.96 -12.93
C ASP A 402 -3.00 -7.06 -13.49
N MET A 403 -4.23 -7.57 -13.63
CA MET A 403 -5.30 -6.85 -14.33
C MET A 403 -6.69 -7.22 -13.84
N LEU A 404 -7.63 -6.33 -14.10
CA LEU A 404 -9.05 -6.46 -13.78
C LEU A 404 -9.87 -6.35 -15.05
N LEU A 405 -10.92 -7.16 -15.17
CA LEU A 405 -11.99 -6.97 -16.15
C LEU A 405 -13.23 -6.48 -15.39
N VAL A 406 -13.78 -5.35 -15.82
CA VAL A 406 -14.78 -4.59 -15.08
C VAL A 406 -16.02 -4.35 -15.94
N ASP A 407 -17.20 -4.58 -15.37
CA ASP A 407 -18.46 -4.10 -15.93
C ASP A 407 -18.50 -2.56 -15.82
N GLY A 408 -18.84 -1.88 -16.92
CA GLY A 408 -18.84 -0.43 -17.00
C GLY A 408 -17.50 0.18 -17.43
N ASN A 409 -17.43 1.52 -17.41
CA ASN A 409 -16.27 2.28 -17.85
C ASN A 409 -15.71 3.15 -16.70
N PRO A 410 -14.69 2.69 -15.98
CA PRO A 410 -14.13 3.45 -14.85
C PRO A 410 -13.40 4.74 -15.28
N VAL A 411 -13.09 4.92 -16.57
CA VAL A 411 -12.55 6.19 -17.10
C VAL A 411 -13.61 7.28 -17.11
N GLU A 412 -14.88 6.93 -17.30
CA GLU A 412 -16.02 7.85 -17.25
C GLU A 412 -16.59 8.00 -15.83
N ASP A 413 -16.61 6.90 -15.08
CA ASP A 413 -17.07 6.88 -13.69
C ASP A 413 -16.31 5.84 -12.86
N VAL A 414 -15.35 6.30 -12.09
CA VAL A 414 -14.54 5.43 -11.21
C VAL A 414 -15.37 4.76 -10.12
N SER A 415 -16.57 5.27 -9.83
CA SER A 415 -17.47 4.71 -8.79
C SER A 415 -17.89 3.27 -9.09
N VAL A 416 -17.81 2.82 -10.35
CA VAL A 416 -18.08 1.42 -10.70
C VAL A 416 -17.16 0.43 -9.96
N LEU A 417 -15.96 0.87 -9.57
CA LEU A 417 -15.00 0.06 -8.83
C LEU A 417 -15.35 -0.07 -7.33
N ALA A 418 -16.18 0.82 -6.79
CA ALA A 418 -16.63 0.74 -5.39
C ALA A 418 -17.59 -0.44 -5.18
N ASP A 419 -18.42 -0.78 -6.18
CA ASP A 419 -19.21 -2.02 -6.17
C ASP A 419 -18.38 -3.20 -6.74
N TRP A 420 -17.25 -3.44 -6.11
CA TRP A 420 -16.29 -4.46 -6.54
C TRP A 420 -16.86 -5.89 -6.58
N LYS A 421 -17.87 -6.17 -5.74
CA LYS A 421 -18.49 -7.51 -5.69
C LYS A 421 -19.23 -7.83 -6.97
N SER A 422 -19.95 -6.85 -7.51
CA SER A 422 -20.76 -7.00 -8.73
C SER A 422 -19.94 -6.73 -9.99
N ASN A 423 -19.15 -5.65 -9.99
CA ASN A 423 -18.57 -5.10 -11.21
C ASN A 423 -17.20 -5.66 -11.57
N ILE A 424 -16.37 -6.13 -10.61
CA ILE A 424 -15.10 -6.77 -10.95
C ILE A 424 -15.35 -8.23 -11.28
N ARG A 425 -15.34 -8.56 -12.59
CA ARG A 425 -15.72 -9.87 -13.12
C ARG A 425 -14.55 -10.83 -13.20
N LEU A 426 -13.36 -10.33 -13.54
CA LEU A 426 -12.13 -11.10 -13.62
C LEU A 426 -11.02 -10.38 -12.86
N ILE A 427 -10.23 -11.14 -12.12
CA ILE A 427 -8.99 -10.68 -11.51
C ILE A 427 -7.89 -11.65 -11.93
N VAL A 428 -6.89 -11.11 -12.60
CA VAL A 428 -5.63 -11.82 -12.90
C VAL A 428 -4.53 -11.18 -12.10
N LYS A 429 -3.75 -11.99 -11.42
CA LYS A 429 -2.58 -11.54 -10.68
C LYS A 429 -1.40 -12.49 -10.93
N ASP A 430 -0.29 -11.94 -11.36
CA ASP A 430 0.91 -12.73 -11.69
C ASP A 430 0.65 -13.80 -12.77
N GLY A 431 -0.27 -13.49 -13.72
CA GLY A 431 -0.70 -14.40 -14.77
C GLY A 431 -1.64 -15.52 -14.31
N GLU A 432 -1.99 -15.60 -13.02
CA GLU A 432 -2.98 -16.56 -12.51
C GLU A 432 -4.36 -15.90 -12.37
N ILE A 433 -5.41 -16.64 -12.72
CA ILE A 433 -6.80 -16.23 -12.52
C ILE A 433 -7.16 -16.40 -11.04
N PHE A 434 -7.37 -15.28 -10.33
CA PHE A 434 -7.81 -15.28 -8.94
C PHE A 434 -9.34 -15.31 -8.81
N LYS A 435 -10.04 -14.56 -9.67
CA LYS A 435 -11.51 -14.50 -9.73
C LYS A 435 -11.94 -14.56 -11.19
N ASN A 436 -12.96 -15.33 -11.47
CA ASN A 436 -13.67 -15.32 -12.76
C ASN A 436 -15.16 -15.58 -12.51
N THR A 437 -16.01 -14.61 -12.86
CA THR A 437 -17.47 -14.65 -12.71
C THR A 437 -18.18 -14.28 -14.03
N LEU A 438 -17.51 -14.49 -15.17
CA LEU A 438 -18.06 -14.30 -16.50
C LEU A 438 -19.00 -15.45 -16.87
#